data_25c2b30f2eabcafa46bfd489a42b15d2
#
_entry.id   25c2b30f2eabcafa46bfd489a42b15d2
#
_cell.length_a   1.000
_cell.length_b   1.000
_cell.length_c   1.000
_cell.angle_alpha   90.00
_cell.angle_beta   90.00
_cell.angle_gamma   90.00
#
_symmetry.space_group_name_H-M   'P 1'
#
loop_
_entity.id
_entity.type
_entity.pdbx_description
1 polymer ?
#
loop_
_entity_poly.entity_id
_entity_poly.type
_entity_poly.pdbx_seq_one_letter_code
_entity_poly.pdbx_strand_id
1 'polypeptide(L)'
;MNRNMWWLLGANLKSDYRVIIVWLLVNFSLIVSGALKLADLYNSPETLDQLLTMLRTPMMTAMFARMPELSQYTVAIVYAAIMLPIMAVLMGLMNVQLVVRGTRQMEESGETELIRGGVTTATTPVLATIFEVLGVNVLMTMTMGIGVVLIPMHGATSGGAILFATLLGTFGLMVAGITLVLSQLFAESRSVNAIGYGVIAVMYVLRAVIDVRRAAEWRWLSPLNWLESARIFADNRAGAILTQGWFRLCWA
;
A
#
# COMPACT_ATOMS: atom_id res chain seq x y z
N MET A 1 25.84 8.28 13.27
CA MET A 1 25.06 7.10 12.86
C MET A 1 25.94 5.88 13.16
N ASN A 2 25.58 5.08 14.19
CA ASN A 2 26.49 4.11 14.81
C ASN A 2 26.63 2.81 13.98
N ARG A 3 27.83 2.25 13.90
CA ARG A 3 28.18 0.96 13.28
C ARG A 3 27.21 -0.17 13.71
N ASN A 4 26.71 -0.12 14.94
CA ASN A 4 25.79 -1.09 15.52
C ASN A 4 24.38 -1.06 14.87
N MET A 5 23.93 0.09 14.37
CA MET A 5 22.65 0.21 13.64
C MET A 5 22.67 -0.55 12.30
N TRP A 6 23.77 -0.42 11.54
CA TRP A 6 23.91 -1.14 10.26
C TRP A 6 24.03 -2.64 10.44
N TRP A 7 24.68 -3.05 11.54
CA TRP A 7 24.74 -4.46 11.90
C TRP A 7 23.33 -5.02 12.23
N LEU A 8 22.56 -4.28 13.03
CA LEU A 8 21.17 -4.65 13.36
C LEU A 8 20.29 -4.69 12.12
N LEU A 9 20.38 -3.69 11.25
CA LEU A 9 19.64 -3.69 9.99
C LEU A 9 19.97 -4.95 9.16
N GLY A 10 21.24 -5.31 9.06
CA GLY A 10 21.65 -6.54 8.38
C GLY A 10 21.12 -7.81 9.05
N ALA A 11 21.04 -7.84 10.38
CA ALA A 11 20.45 -8.95 11.14
C ALA A 11 18.94 -9.07 10.90
N ASN A 12 18.20 -7.94 10.96
CA ASN A 12 16.77 -7.89 10.67
C ASN A 12 16.48 -8.39 9.25
N LEU A 13 17.15 -7.83 8.25
CA LEU A 13 16.98 -8.26 6.85
C LEU A 13 17.27 -9.75 6.68
N LYS A 14 18.27 -10.30 7.40
CA LYS A 14 18.58 -11.73 7.38
C LYS A 14 17.53 -12.56 8.12
N SER A 15 16.89 -12.04 9.14
CA SER A 15 15.78 -12.70 9.83
C SER A 15 14.52 -12.70 8.99
N ASP A 16 14.22 -11.58 8.32
CA ASP A 16 12.96 -11.33 7.64
C ASP A 16 12.98 -11.62 6.13
N TYR A 17 14.13 -12.06 5.57
CA TYR A 17 14.28 -12.28 4.12
C TYR A 17 13.20 -13.19 3.52
N ARG A 18 12.78 -14.25 4.23
CA ARG A 18 11.73 -15.17 3.76
C ARG A 18 10.37 -14.46 3.66
N VAL A 19 10.04 -13.65 4.66
CA VAL A 19 8.79 -12.87 4.68
C VAL A 19 8.81 -11.84 3.56
N ILE A 20 9.94 -11.13 3.39
CA ILE A 20 10.13 -10.14 2.33
C ILE A 20 9.98 -10.79 0.95
N ILE A 21 10.64 -11.94 0.71
CA ILE A 21 10.53 -12.66 -0.56
C ILE A 21 9.09 -13.12 -0.83
N VAL A 22 8.40 -13.66 0.16
CA VAL A 22 6.99 -14.07 0.01
C VAL A 22 6.12 -12.87 -0.38
N TRP A 23 6.25 -11.73 0.29
CA TRP A 23 5.51 -10.52 -0.05
C TRP A 23 5.86 -9.98 -1.44
N LEU A 24 7.14 -10.02 -1.83
CA LEU A 24 7.58 -9.66 -3.19
C LEU A 24 6.91 -10.54 -4.24
N LEU A 25 6.96 -11.86 -4.05
CA LEU A 25 6.36 -12.81 -4.99
C LEU A 25 4.85 -12.66 -5.07
N VAL A 26 4.16 -12.53 -3.93
CA VAL A 26 2.70 -12.34 -3.90
C VAL A 26 2.30 -11.05 -4.62
N ASN A 27 2.90 -9.92 -4.26
CA ASN A 27 2.54 -8.64 -4.88
C ASN A 27 2.90 -8.61 -6.37
N PHE A 28 4.09 -9.09 -6.75
CA PHE A 28 4.51 -9.12 -8.14
C PHE A 28 3.62 -10.03 -8.98
N SER A 29 3.32 -11.24 -8.50
CA SER A 29 2.48 -12.19 -9.24
C SER A 29 1.06 -11.67 -9.41
N LEU A 30 0.48 -11.00 -8.41
CA LEU A 30 -0.85 -10.42 -8.52
C LEU A 30 -0.89 -9.25 -9.52
N ILE A 31 0.10 -8.36 -9.49
CA ILE A 31 0.22 -7.26 -10.45
C ILE A 31 0.33 -7.80 -11.88
N VAL A 32 1.26 -8.73 -12.10
CA VAL A 32 1.51 -9.30 -13.41
C VAL A 32 0.31 -10.10 -13.91
N SER A 33 -0.23 -11.01 -13.09
CA SER A 33 -1.37 -11.84 -13.48
C SER A 33 -2.64 -11.00 -13.73
N GLY A 34 -2.89 -9.99 -12.90
CA GLY A 34 -4.00 -9.06 -13.07
C GLY A 34 -3.89 -8.28 -14.37
N ALA A 35 -2.71 -7.74 -14.68
CA ALA A 35 -2.46 -7.00 -15.91
C ALA A 35 -2.60 -7.88 -17.17
N LEU A 36 -2.00 -9.09 -17.16
CA LEU A 36 -2.11 -10.04 -18.26
C LEU A 36 -3.56 -10.46 -18.50
N LYS A 37 -4.30 -10.80 -17.44
CA LYS A 37 -5.70 -11.23 -17.55
C LYS A 37 -6.61 -10.13 -18.09
N LEU A 38 -6.46 -8.90 -17.61
CA LEU A 38 -7.27 -7.79 -18.12
C LEU A 38 -6.89 -7.46 -19.57
N ALA A 39 -5.62 -7.45 -19.92
CA ALA A 39 -5.16 -7.19 -21.28
C ALA A 39 -5.67 -8.24 -22.28
N ASP A 40 -5.73 -9.51 -21.88
CA ASP A 40 -6.16 -10.62 -22.72
C ASP A 40 -7.70 -10.65 -22.89
N LEU A 41 -8.45 -10.53 -21.78
CA LEU A 41 -9.89 -10.70 -21.78
C LEU A 41 -10.67 -9.48 -22.29
N TYR A 42 -10.14 -8.26 -22.13
CA TYR A 42 -10.86 -7.01 -22.39
C TYR A 42 -10.15 -6.13 -23.44
N ASN A 43 -9.66 -6.74 -24.50
CA ASN A 43 -8.98 -6.05 -25.60
C ASN A 43 -9.95 -5.48 -26.68
N SER A 44 -11.25 -5.81 -26.62
CA SER A 44 -12.27 -5.23 -27.49
C SER A 44 -13.15 -4.20 -26.77
N PRO A 45 -13.68 -3.18 -27.47
CA PRO A 45 -14.57 -2.19 -26.86
C PRO A 45 -15.81 -2.80 -26.20
N GLU A 46 -16.38 -3.84 -26.81
CA GLU A 46 -17.61 -4.49 -26.32
C GLU A 46 -17.38 -5.22 -24.99
N THR A 47 -16.28 -5.97 -24.87
CA THR A 47 -15.92 -6.69 -23.64
C THR A 47 -15.58 -5.71 -22.51
N LEU A 48 -14.93 -4.58 -22.85
CA LEU A 48 -14.62 -3.53 -21.90
C LEU A 48 -15.88 -2.85 -21.35
N ASP A 49 -16.88 -2.57 -22.21
CA ASP A 49 -18.17 -1.98 -21.81
C ASP A 49 -18.98 -2.90 -20.89
N GLN A 50 -18.96 -4.21 -21.16
CA GLN A 50 -19.57 -5.21 -20.28
C GLN A 50 -18.92 -5.19 -18.89
N LEU A 51 -17.58 -5.17 -18.82
CA LEU A 51 -16.86 -5.08 -17.57
C LEU A 51 -17.17 -3.78 -16.81
N LEU A 52 -17.20 -2.64 -17.52
CA LEU A 52 -17.54 -1.35 -16.92
C LEU A 52 -18.96 -1.34 -16.33
N THR A 53 -19.91 -1.95 -17.02
CA THR A 53 -21.29 -2.08 -16.54
C THR A 53 -21.33 -2.89 -15.24
N MET A 54 -20.58 -3.99 -15.16
CA MET A 54 -20.45 -4.80 -13.97
C MET A 54 -19.77 -4.03 -12.82
N LEU A 55 -18.68 -3.34 -13.09
CA LEU A 55 -17.90 -2.58 -12.08
C LEU A 55 -18.66 -1.37 -11.50
N ARG A 56 -19.64 -0.85 -12.22
CA ARG A 56 -20.50 0.25 -11.73
C ARG A 56 -21.60 -0.20 -10.77
N THR A 57 -21.78 -1.50 -10.56
CA THR A 57 -22.72 -1.99 -9.54
C THR A 57 -22.23 -1.63 -8.14
N PRO A 58 -23.16 -1.40 -7.18
CA PRO A 58 -22.78 -1.02 -5.81
C PRO A 58 -21.84 -2.03 -5.15
N MET A 59 -22.06 -3.32 -5.40
CA MET A 59 -21.24 -4.40 -4.85
C MET A 59 -19.79 -4.32 -5.36
N MET A 60 -19.59 -4.16 -6.66
CA MET A 60 -18.25 -4.07 -7.25
C MET A 60 -17.55 -2.77 -6.89
N THR A 61 -18.30 -1.66 -6.81
CA THR A 61 -17.76 -0.38 -6.32
C THR A 61 -17.29 -0.49 -4.86
N ALA A 62 -17.97 -1.26 -4.02
CA ALA A 62 -17.52 -1.50 -2.64
C ALA A 62 -16.24 -2.36 -2.59
N MET A 63 -16.12 -3.36 -3.47
CA MET A 63 -14.96 -4.26 -3.50
C MET A 63 -13.72 -3.62 -4.11
N PHE A 64 -13.89 -2.94 -5.25
CA PHE A 64 -12.78 -2.34 -6.00
C PHE A 64 -12.74 -0.82 -5.78
N ALA A 65 -12.59 -0.02 -6.80
CA ALA A 65 -12.68 1.43 -6.70
C ALA A 65 -13.87 1.94 -7.51
N ARG A 66 -14.38 3.11 -7.15
CA ARG A 66 -15.35 3.79 -7.99
C ARG A 66 -14.70 4.18 -9.30
N MET A 67 -15.30 3.76 -10.43
CA MET A 67 -14.82 4.17 -11.75
C MET A 67 -14.90 5.70 -11.90
N PRO A 68 -13.80 6.37 -12.30
CA PRO A 68 -13.83 7.79 -12.59
C PRO A 68 -14.79 8.06 -13.77
N GLU A 69 -15.49 9.19 -13.77
CA GLU A 69 -16.33 9.58 -14.88
C GLU A 69 -15.45 10.14 -16.01
N LEU A 70 -15.34 9.39 -17.10
CA LEU A 70 -14.51 9.70 -18.27
C LEU A 70 -15.32 9.49 -19.54
N SER A 71 -14.93 10.20 -20.61
CA SER A 71 -15.49 10.01 -21.96
C SER A 71 -15.03 8.71 -22.61
N GLN A 72 -13.82 8.26 -22.28
CA GLN A 72 -13.23 7.02 -22.81
C GLN A 72 -12.52 6.27 -21.69
N TYR A 73 -12.64 4.95 -21.70
CA TYR A 73 -11.96 4.05 -20.78
C TYR A 73 -10.94 3.19 -21.51
N THR A 74 -9.83 2.96 -20.85
CA THR A 74 -8.80 2.04 -21.33
C THR A 74 -8.64 0.89 -20.34
N VAL A 75 -8.09 -0.22 -20.80
CA VAL A 75 -7.80 -1.38 -19.94
C VAL A 75 -6.92 -0.99 -18.74
N ALA A 76 -5.96 -0.09 -18.95
CA ALA A 76 -5.07 0.38 -17.89
C ALA A 76 -5.83 1.16 -16.79
N ILE A 77 -6.82 1.99 -17.13
CA ILE A 77 -7.66 2.72 -16.16
C ILE A 77 -8.46 1.73 -15.30
N VAL A 78 -9.06 0.73 -15.95
CA VAL A 78 -9.83 -0.31 -15.24
C VAL A 78 -8.93 -1.16 -14.36
N TYR A 79 -7.75 -1.53 -14.86
CA TYR A 79 -6.73 -2.23 -14.10
C TYR A 79 -6.36 -1.46 -12.82
N ALA A 80 -6.06 -0.17 -12.94
CA ALA A 80 -5.73 0.65 -11.78
C ALA A 80 -6.87 0.71 -10.76
N ALA A 81 -8.11 0.88 -11.20
CA ALA A 81 -9.27 0.94 -10.32
C ALA A 81 -9.52 -0.39 -9.57
N ILE A 82 -9.24 -1.53 -10.19
CA ILE A 82 -9.37 -2.85 -9.57
C ILE A 82 -8.18 -3.13 -8.64
N MET A 83 -6.96 -2.92 -9.12
CA MET A 83 -5.75 -3.35 -8.42
C MET A 83 -5.33 -2.42 -7.29
N LEU A 84 -5.58 -1.12 -7.40
CA LEU A 84 -5.11 -0.13 -6.42
C LEU A 84 -5.56 -0.43 -4.99
N PRO A 85 -6.87 -0.62 -4.69
CA PRO A 85 -7.30 -0.90 -3.33
C PRO A 85 -6.82 -2.27 -2.81
N ILE A 86 -6.75 -3.28 -3.68
CA ILE A 86 -6.26 -4.61 -3.30
C ILE A 86 -4.78 -4.54 -2.90
N MET A 87 -3.96 -3.94 -3.76
CA MET A 87 -2.53 -3.80 -3.52
C MET A 87 -2.22 -2.91 -2.32
N ALA A 88 -3.03 -1.85 -2.10
CA ALA A 88 -2.88 -0.99 -0.94
C ALA A 88 -3.13 -1.77 0.37
N VAL A 89 -4.15 -2.61 0.42
CA VAL A 89 -4.39 -3.48 1.58
C VAL A 89 -3.22 -4.43 1.81
N LEU A 90 -2.72 -5.10 0.76
CA LEU A 90 -1.58 -6.00 0.87
C LEU A 90 -0.31 -5.29 1.32
N MET A 91 -0.03 -4.09 0.78
CA MET A 91 1.07 -3.25 1.25
C MET A 91 0.92 -2.86 2.72
N GLY A 92 -0.30 -2.53 3.14
CA GLY A 92 -0.59 -2.24 4.55
C GLY A 92 -0.32 -3.44 5.45
N LEU A 93 -0.84 -4.63 5.10
CA LEU A 93 -0.65 -5.87 5.87
C LEU A 93 0.84 -6.23 6.00
N MET A 94 1.60 -6.13 4.91
CA MET A 94 3.05 -6.33 4.93
C MET A 94 3.74 -5.38 5.89
N ASN A 95 3.41 -4.09 5.84
CA ASN A 95 4.04 -3.09 6.68
C ASN A 95 3.72 -3.26 8.16
N VAL A 96 2.48 -3.63 8.53
CA VAL A 96 2.13 -3.99 9.90
C VAL A 96 3.01 -5.15 10.37
N GLN A 97 3.11 -6.21 9.58
CA GLN A 97 3.89 -7.38 9.93
C GLN A 97 5.37 -7.05 10.11
N LEU A 98 6.00 -6.32 9.21
CA LEU A 98 7.43 -5.97 9.29
C LEU A 98 7.73 -5.09 10.51
N VAL A 99 6.90 -4.08 10.77
CA VAL A 99 7.09 -3.20 11.92
C VAL A 99 6.97 -3.97 13.24
N VAL A 100 5.95 -4.83 13.38
CA VAL A 100 5.76 -5.61 14.61
C VAL A 100 6.91 -6.58 14.83
N ARG A 101 7.42 -7.22 13.77
CA ARG A 101 8.56 -8.13 13.85
C ARG A 101 9.83 -7.41 14.32
N GLY A 102 10.14 -6.27 13.73
CA GLY A 102 11.33 -5.48 14.07
C GLY A 102 11.23 -4.70 15.38
N THR A 103 10.04 -4.67 16.03
CA THR A 103 9.83 -3.96 17.29
C THR A 103 9.39 -4.93 18.40
N ARG A 104 8.10 -5.19 18.55
CA ARG A 104 7.55 -5.94 19.69
C ARG A 104 7.94 -7.41 19.73
N GLN A 105 8.01 -8.10 18.59
CA GLN A 105 8.45 -9.50 18.60
C GLN A 105 9.90 -9.65 19.01
N MET A 106 10.77 -8.71 18.61
CA MET A 106 12.16 -8.68 19.02
C MET A 106 12.29 -8.40 20.54
N GLU A 107 11.42 -7.58 21.13
CA GLU A 107 11.37 -7.34 22.58
C GLU A 107 10.85 -8.57 23.33
N GLU A 108 9.77 -9.20 22.87
CA GLU A 108 9.18 -10.40 23.47
C GLU A 108 10.11 -11.63 23.42
N SER A 109 10.95 -11.75 22.38
CA SER A 109 11.93 -12.84 22.27
C SER A 109 13.16 -12.68 23.18
N GLY A 110 13.31 -11.52 23.83
CA GLY A 110 14.47 -11.20 24.65
C GLY A 110 15.73 -10.82 23.86
N GLU A 111 15.67 -10.81 22.52
CA GLU A 111 16.80 -10.43 21.66
C GLU A 111 17.27 -9.00 21.96
N THR A 112 16.32 -8.12 22.32
CA THR A 112 16.61 -6.73 22.68
C THR A 112 17.48 -6.64 23.95
N GLU A 113 17.31 -7.52 24.92
CA GLU A 113 18.14 -7.54 26.15
C GLU A 113 19.57 -8.01 25.87
N LEU A 114 19.73 -9.01 25.01
CA LEU A 114 21.04 -9.48 24.55
C LEU A 114 21.81 -8.36 23.81
N ILE A 115 21.10 -7.57 23.02
CA ILE A 115 21.67 -6.45 22.25
C ILE A 115 21.98 -5.25 23.17
N ARG A 116 21.16 -4.97 24.19
CA ARG A 116 21.38 -3.89 25.17
C ARG A 116 22.60 -4.12 26.07
N GLY A 117 23.00 -5.38 26.28
CA GLY A 117 24.26 -5.72 26.98
C GLY A 117 25.53 -5.24 26.24
N GLY A 118 25.45 -4.85 24.97
CA GLY A 118 26.52 -4.28 24.13
C GLY A 118 26.19 -2.86 23.71
N VAL A 119 26.71 -1.84 24.32
CA VAL A 119 26.85 -0.40 23.90
C VAL A 119 25.82 0.11 22.88
N THR A 120 24.52 -0.21 22.98
CA THR A 120 23.45 0.29 22.10
C THR A 120 22.46 1.16 22.85
N THR A 121 21.99 2.25 22.25
CA THR A 121 20.93 3.08 22.82
C THR A 121 19.56 2.43 22.61
N ALA A 122 18.60 2.73 23.47
CA ALA A 122 17.22 2.20 23.37
C ALA A 122 16.52 2.49 22.04
N THR A 123 16.96 3.53 21.31
CA THR A 123 16.41 3.94 20.02
C THR A 123 17.00 3.18 18.82
N THR A 124 18.12 2.48 19.00
CA THR A 124 18.84 1.83 17.88
C THR A 124 18.01 0.73 17.19
N PRO A 125 17.27 -0.16 17.88
CA PRO A 125 16.40 -1.16 17.25
C PRO A 125 15.28 -0.52 16.42
N VAL A 126 14.61 0.49 16.97
CA VAL A 126 13.52 1.20 16.28
C VAL A 126 14.03 1.87 15.00
N LEU A 127 15.21 2.49 15.03
CA LEU A 127 15.82 3.08 13.84
C LEU A 127 16.20 2.01 12.80
N ALA A 128 16.72 0.87 13.22
CA ALA A 128 17.01 -0.24 12.32
C ALA A 128 15.74 -0.72 11.60
N THR A 129 14.63 -0.89 12.34
CA THR A 129 13.32 -1.25 11.77
C THR A 129 12.81 -0.19 10.79
N ILE A 130 12.95 1.10 11.11
CA ILE A 130 12.54 2.18 10.20
C ILE A 130 13.30 2.08 8.87
N PHE A 131 14.63 1.91 8.91
CA PHE A 131 15.44 1.78 7.69
C PHE A 131 15.12 0.50 6.91
N GLU A 132 14.86 -0.61 7.59
CA GLU A 132 14.40 -1.84 6.96
C GLU A 132 13.08 -1.65 6.21
N VAL A 133 12.06 -1.11 6.88
CA VAL A 133 10.74 -0.84 6.30
C VAL A 133 10.84 0.12 5.14
N LEU A 134 11.63 1.18 5.23
CA LEU A 134 11.89 2.10 4.12
C LEU A 134 12.52 1.37 2.92
N GLY A 135 13.55 0.58 3.16
CA GLY A 135 14.23 -0.19 2.11
C GLY A 135 13.31 -1.20 1.43
N VAL A 136 12.51 -1.93 2.21
CA VAL A 136 11.53 -2.90 1.68
C VAL A 136 10.43 -2.18 0.89
N ASN A 137 9.90 -1.04 1.36
CA ASN A 137 8.90 -0.27 0.60
C ASN A 137 9.46 0.28 -0.72
N VAL A 138 10.70 0.74 -0.73
CA VAL A 138 11.37 1.17 -1.99
C VAL A 138 11.48 -0.02 -2.95
N LEU A 139 11.93 -1.18 -2.46
CA LEU A 139 12.05 -2.40 -3.27
C LEU A 139 10.69 -2.84 -3.83
N MET A 140 9.64 -2.84 -3.00
CA MET A 140 8.27 -3.15 -3.42
C MET A 140 7.76 -2.18 -4.48
N THR A 141 7.94 -0.88 -4.26
CA THR A 141 7.55 0.18 -5.21
C THR A 141 8.23 -0.02 -6.57
N MET A 142 9.53 -0.29 -6.58
CA MET A 142 10.27 -0.56 -7.81
C MET A 142 9.76 -1.82 -8.52
N THR A 143 9.59 -2.91 -7.79
CA THR A 143 9.12 -4.20 -8.35
C THR A 143 7.71 -4.08 -8.94
N MET A 144 6.80 -3.38 -8.24
CA MET A 144 5.45 -3.12 -8.73
C MET A 144 5.44 -2.23 -9.97
N GLY A 145 6.22 -1.15 -9.96
CA GLY A 145 6.34 -0.25 -11.11
C GLY A 145 6.87 -0.96 -12.34
N ILE A 146 7.94 -1.74 -12.19
CA ILE A 146 8.50 -2.58 -13.26
C ILE A 146 7.46 -3.59 -13.75
N GLY A 147 6.75 -4.28 -12.85
CA GLY A 147 5.71 -5.24 -13.21
C GLY A 147 4.62 -4.65 -14.09
N VAL A 148 4.18 -3.42 -13.80
CA VAL A 148 3.16 -2.73 -14.62
C VAL A 148 3.73 -2.27 -15.96
N VAL A 149 4.98 -1.76 -16.00
CA VAL A 149 5.61 -1.27 -17.24
C VAL A 149 5.89 -2.41 -18.22
N LEU A 150 6.24 -3.59 -17.74
CA LEU A 150 6.60 -4.74 -18.59
C LEU A 150 5.41 -5.32 -19.36
N ILE A 151 4.17 -5.05 -18.95
CA ILE A 151 2.99 -5.63 -19.57
C ILE A 151 2.32 -4.59 -20.48
N PRO A 152 2.22 -4.86 -21.80
CA PRO A 152 1.56 -3.95 -22.70
C PRO A 152 0.04 -3.99 -22.47
N MET A 153 -0.48 -2.96 -21.80
CA MET A 153 -1.91 -2.72 -21.64
C MET A 153 -2.32 -1.49 -22.43
N HIS A 154 -3.46 -1.54 -23.13
CA HIS A 154 -3.98 -0.38 -23.85
C HIS A 154 -4.24 0.79 -22.88
N GLY A 155 -3.61 1.93 -23.15
CA GLY A 155 -3.67 3.13 -22.31
C GLY A 155 -2.67 3.17 -21.16
N ALA A 156 -1.82 2.15 -20.97
CA ALA A 156 -0.76 2.18 -19.97
C ALA A 156 0.35 3.15 -20.39
N THR A 157 0.77 3.99 -19.43
CA THR A 157 1.89 4.92 -19.62
C THR A 157 2.93 4.68 -18.51
N SER A 158 4.20 4.86 -18.81
CA SER A 158 5.27 4.73 -17.81
C SER A 158 5.05 5.69 -16.63
N GLY A 159 4.57 6.92 -16.89
CA GLY A 159 4.22 7.88 -15.85
C GLY A 159 3.10 7.38 -14.93
N GLY A 160 2.06 6.77 -15.49
CA GLY A 160 0.97 6.16 -14.72
C GLY A 160 1.43 4.96 -13.90
N ALA A 161 2.32 4.12 -14.44
CA ALA A 161 2.90 2.98 -13.73
C ALA A 161 3.76 3.42 -12.53
N ILE A 162 4.59 4.46 -12.71
CA ILE A 162 5.40 5.05 -11.63
C ILE A 162 4.47 5.65 -10.57
N LEU A 163 3.44 6.40 -10.99
CA LEU A 163 2.46 6.97 -10.06
C LEU A 163 1.74 5.87 -9.27
N PHE A 164 1.25 4.82 -9.94
CA PHE A 164 0.61 3.66 -9.30
C PHE A 164 1.49 3.05 -8.21
N ALA A 165 2.72 2.73 -8.55
CA ALA A 165 3.67 2.12 -7.62
C ALA A 165 4.04 3.05 -6.46
N THR A 166 4.30 4.34 -6.73
CA THR A 166 4.65 5.34 -5.70
C THR A 166 3.50 5.55 -4.71
N LEU A 167 2.26 5.56 -5.18
CA LEU A 167 1.09 5.67 -4.32
C LEU A 167 0.97 4.49 -3.36
N LEU A 168 1.19 3.28 -3.85
CA LEU A 168 1.18 2.07 -3.02
C LEU A 168 2.31 2.08 -2.00
N GLY A 169 3.52 2.50 -2.40
CA GLY A 169 4.65 2.63 -1.49
C GLY A 169 4.41 3.68 -0.39
N THR A 170 3.88 4.86 -0.75
CA THR A 170 3.55 5.90 0.23
C THR A 170 2.44 5.49 1.19
N PHE A 171 1.42 4.78 0.71
CA PHE A 171 0.39 4.19 1.58
C PHE A 171 0.99 3.15 2.53
N GLY A 172 1.85 2.27 2.06
CA GLY A 172 2.58 1.31 2.89
C GLY A 172 3.37 2.01 4.00
N LEU A 173 4.12 3.06 3.67
CA LEU A 173 4.88 3.86 4.64
C LEU A 173 3.97 4.57 5.64
N MET A 174 2.81 5.06 5.23
CA MET A 174 1.83 5.64 6.14
C MET A 174 1.35 4.60 7.16
N VAL A 175 0.98 3.40 6.71
CA VAL A 175 0.57 2.31 7.60
C VAL A 175 1.71 1.88 8.52
N ALA A 176 2.94 1.83 8.02
CA ALA A 176 4.13 1.57 8.84
C ALA A 176 4.29 2.61 9.96
N GLY A 177 4.13 3.89 9.64
CA GLY A 177 4.17 4.97 10.63
C GLY A 177 3.11 4.83 11.71
N ILE A 178 1.87 4.52 11.33
CA ILE A 178 0.78 4.24 12.29
C ILE A 178 1.15 3.04 13.17
N THR A 179 1.66 1.96 12.59
CA THR A 179 2.03 0.75 13.32
C THR A 179 3.21 0.99 14.27
N LEU A 180 4.18 1.83 13.88
CA LEU A 180 5.27 2.26 14.75
C LEU A 180 4.74 3.00 15.98
N VAL A 181 3.75 3.88 15.82
CA VAL A 181 3.10 4.55 16.96
C VAL A 181 2.37 3.53 17.82
N LEU A 182 1.59 2.62 17.23
CA LEU A 182 0.90 1.56 17.97
C LEU A 182 1.88 0.69 18.75
N SER A 183 3.04 0.38 18.18
CA SER A 183 4.08 -0.39 18.89
C SER A 183 4.69 0.33 20.09
N GLN A 184 4.54 1.65 20.20
CA GLN A 184 4.95 2.38 21.42
C GLN A 184 3.83 2.41 22.48
N LEU A 185 2.57 2.27 22.07
CA LEU A 185 1.42 2.33 22.98
C LEU A 185 1.05 0.98 23.58
N PHE A 186 1.29 -0.11 22.87
CA PHE A 186 0.92 -1.47 23.30
C PHE A 186 2.17 -2.34 23.50
N ALA A 187 2.20 -3.10 24.58
CA ALA A 187 3.35 -3.94 24.93
C ALA A 187 3.39 -5.26 24.15
N GLU A 188 2.22 -5.79 23.77
CA GLU A 188 2.11 -7.11 23.14
C GLU A 188 2.06 -7.02 21.62
N SER A 189 2.87 -7.82 20.92
CA SER A 189 2.91 -7.93 19.46
C SER A 189 1.56 -8.32 18.86
N ARG A 190 0.82 -9.21 19.56
CA ARG A 190 -0.51 -9.66 19.15
C ARG A 190 -1.51 -8.50 19.11
N SER A 191 -1.48 -7.62 20.11
CA SER A 191 -2.36 -6.45 20.20
C SER A 191 -2.03 -5.43 19.10
N VAL A 192 -0.75 -5.15 18.84
CA VAL A 192 -0.32 -4.25 17.77
C VAL A 192 -0.75 -4.77 16.41
N ASN A 193 -0.57 -6.07 16.13
CA ASN A 193 -1.03 -6.68 14.88
C ASN A 193 -2.56 -6.57 14.72
N ALA A 194 -3.32 -6.93 15.74
CA ALA A 194 -4.78 -6.90 15.68
C ALA A 194 -5.32 -5.49 15.41
N ILE A 195 -4.78 -4.48 16.11
CA ILE A 195 -5.18 -3.08 15.92
C ILE A 195 -4.71 -2.57 14.57
N GLY A 196 -3.47 -2.86 14.14
CA GLY A 196 -2.94 -2.46 12.84
C GLY A 196 -3.77 -2.99 11.68
N TYR A 197 -4.11 -4.27 11.70
CA TYR A 197 -5.02 -4.87 10.70
C TYR A 197 -6.44 -4.30 10.80
N GLY A 198 -6.93 -4.04 12.01
CA GLY A 198 -8.20 -3.38 12.26
C GLY A 198 -8.27 -1.98 11.64
N VAL A 199 -7.19 -1.19 11.74
CA VAL A 199 -7.09 0.14 11.12
C VAL A 199 -7.20 0.03 9.60
N ILE A 200 -6.49 -0.92 8.96
CA ILE A 200 -6.59 -1.16 7.51
C ILE A 200 -8.02 -1.55 7.12
N ALA A 201 -8.64 -2.46 7.88
CA ALA A 201 -10.02 -2.87 7.64
C ALA A 201 -11.00 -1.70 7.74
N VAL A 202 -10.87 -0.85 8.75
CA VAL A 202 -11.69 0.37 8.92
C VAL A 202 -11.49 1.32 7.75
N MET A 203 -10.25 1.58 7.33
CA MET A 203 -9.96 2.43 6.16
C MET A 203 -10.63 1.88 4.90
N TYR A 204 -10.59 0.55 4.70
CA TYR A 204 -11.22 -0.10 3.55
C TYR A 204 -12.74 -0.01 3.59
N VAL A 205 -13.37 -0.28 4.74
CA VAL A 205 -14.82 -0.19 4.89
C VAL A 205 -15.31 1.24 4.73
N LEU A 206 -14.62 2.22 5.32
CA LEU A 206 -14.93 3.65 5.14
C LEU A 206 -14.89 4.03 3.67
N ARG A 207 -13.83 3.65 2.94
CA ARG A 207 -13.74 3.87 1.50
C ARG A 207 -14.94 3.27 0.77
N ALA A 208 -15.25 1.99 1.03
CA ALA A 208 -16.35 1.28 0.36
C ALA A 208 -17.70 1.99 0.57
N VAL A 209 -17.99 2.41 1.80
CA VAL A 209 -19.24 3.14 2.13
C VAL A 209 -19.31 4.48 1.44
N ILE A 210 -18.21 5.25 1.43
CA ILE A 210 -18.13 6.57 0.78
C ILE A 210 -18.36 6.44 -0.72
N ASP A 211 -17.74 5.44 -1.38
CA ASP A 211 -17.83 5.25 -2.82
C ASP A 211 -19.24 4.79 -3.24
N VAL A 212 -19.85 3.86 -2.50
CA VAL A 212 -21.21 3.37 -2.78
C VAL A 212 -22.24 4.49 -2.57
N ARG A 213 -22.09 5.29 -1.51
CA ARG A 213 -23.02 6.41 -1.21
C ARG A 213 -22.76 7.64 -2.07
N ARG A 214 -21.68 7.65 -2.89
CA ARG A 214 -21.24 8.81 -3.68
C ARG A 214 -21.05 10.08 -2.85
N ALA A 215 -20.67 9.93 -1.59
CA ALA A 215 -20.49 11.01 -0.63
C ALA A 215 -19.13 11.68 -0.84
N ALA A 216 -19.05 12.55 -1.85
CA ALA A 216 -17.79 13.19 -2.26
C ALA A 216 -17.13 14.02 -1.17
N GLU A 217 -17.94 14.66 -0.30
CA GLU A 217 -17.48 15.45 0.84
C GLU A 217 -16.75 14.64 1.91
N TRP A 218 -17.00 13.33 2.01
CA TRP A 218 -16.40 12.44 3.00
C TRP A 218 -15.15 11.70 2.51
N ARG A 219 -14.76 11.87 1.23
CA ARG A 219 -13.61 11.16 0.64
C ARG A 219 -12.28 11.42 1.34
N TRP A 220 -12.15 12.51 2.05
CA TRP A 220 -10.95 12.84 2.82
C TRP A 220 -10.76 11.96 4.07
N LEU A 221 -11.83 11.30 4.58
CA LEU A 221 -11.76 10.46 5.78
C LEU A 221 -10.99 9.15 5.56
N SER A 222 -10.92 8.64 4.33
CA SER A 222 -10.21 7.40 4.05
C SER A 222 -9.00 7.68 3.16
N PRO A 223 -7.78 7.34 3.63
CA PRO A 223 -6.58 7.44 2.83
C PRO A 223 -6.63 6.63 1.52
N LEU A 224 -7.39 5.55 1.48
CA LEU A 224 -7.62 4.77 0.26
C LEU A 224 -8.37 5.58 -0.81
N ASN A 225 -9.32 6.45 -0.43
CA ASN A 225 -9.96 7.36 -1.38
C ASN A 225 -8.99 8.43 -1.93
N TRP A 226 -7.94 8.79 -1.17
CA TRP A 226 -6.92 9.71 -1.69
C TRP A 226 -6.13 9.09 -2.83
N LEU A 227 -5.79 7.80 -2.72
CA LEU A 227 -5.12 7.06 -3.80
C LEU A 227 -5.96 7.05 -5.08
N GLU A 228 -7.26 6.79 -4.96
CA GLU A 228 -8.19 6.77 -6.09
C GLU A 228 -8.33 8.13 -6.78
N SER A 229 -8.21 9.24 -6.02
CA SER A 229 -8.31 10.60 -6.55
C SER A 229 -7.18 10.97 -7.51
N ALA A 230 -6.08 10.22 -7.50
CA ALA A 230 -4.97 10.41 -8.44
C ALA A 230 -5.32 10.05 -9.90
N ARG A 231 -6.43 9.33 -10.15
CA ARG A 231 -6.94 8.99 -11.50
C ARG A 231 -5.84 8.45 -12.41
N ILE A 232 -5.18 7.40 -11.93
CA ILE A 232 -4.03 6.77 -12.58
C ILE A 232 -4.41 6.31 -13.99
N PHE A 233 -3.50 6.48 -14.95
CA PHE A 233 -3.69 6.23 -16.39
C PHE A 233 -4.76 7.07 -17.09
N ALA A 234 -5.51 7.91 -16.35
CA ALA A 234 -6.40 8.91 -16.94
C ALA A 234 -5.67 10.26 -17.00
N ASP A 235 -5.76 11.04 -15.92
CA ASP A 235 -5.16 12.39 -15.85
C ASP A 235 -3.83 12.41 -15.08
N ASN A 236 -3.46 11.32 -14.43
CA ASN A 236 -2.25 11.15 -13.60
C ASN A 236 -2.04 12.33 -12.59
N ARG A 237 -3.07 12.62 -11.79
CA ARG A 237 -3.10 13.77 -10.86
C ARG A 237 -2.29 13.50 -9.60
N ALA A 238 -0.97 13.49 -9.68
CA ALA A 238 -0.09 13.31 -8.53
C ALA A 238 -0.32 14.37 -7.42
N GLY A 239 -0.64 15.62 -7.81
CA GLY A 239 -0.90 16.71 -6.88
C GLY A 239 -2.21 16.62 -6.10
N ALA A 240 -3.18 15.81 -6.54
CA ALA A 240 -4.48 15.68 -5.87
C ALA A 240 -4.36 15.12 -4.44
N ILE A 241 -3.33 14.32 -4.16
CA ILE A 241 -3.05 13.76 -2.84
C ILE A 241 -2.57 14.83 -1.86
N LEU A 242 -1.70 15.73 -2.33
CA LEU A 242 -1.16 16.83 -1.52
C LEU A 242 -2.23 17.87 -1.21
N THR A 243 -3.13 18.14 -2.17
CA THR A 243 -4.15 19.17 -2.02
C THR A 243 -5.39 18.72 -1.23
N GLN A 244 -5.80 17.45 -1.30
CA GLN A 244 -6.98 16.96 -0.60
C GLN A 244 -6.71 16.58 0.86
N GLY A 245 -5.51 16.06 1.18
CA GLY A 245 -5.14 15.69 2.55
C GLY A 245 -4.74 16.89 3.42
N TRP A 246 -3.97 17.84 2.89
CA TRP A 246 -3.42 18.95 3.65
C TRP A 246 -4.31 20.19 3.67
N PHE A 247 -4.95 20.54 2.55
CA PHE A 247 -5.71 21.79 2.46
C PHE A 247 -7.01 21.76 3.26
N ARG A 248 -7.66 20.60 3.46
CA ARG A 248 -8.88 20.53 4.27
C ARG A 248 -8.62 20.34 5.77
N LEU A 249 -7.45 19.81 6.15
CA LEU A 249 -7.04 19.77 7.57
C LEU A 249 -6.64 21.15 8.13
N CYS A 250 -6.22 22.07 7.26
CA CYS A 250 -5.84 23.43 7.69
C CYS A 250 -6.98 24.46 7.67
N TRP A 251 -8.15 24.13 7.10
CA TRP A 251 -9.28 25.08 6.93
C TRP A 251 -10.63 24.52 7.46
N ALA A 252 -10.63 23.46 8.26
CA ALA A 252 -11.75 22.98 9.06
C ALA A 252 -11.52 23.28 10.55
#